data_800244d77bd6245b37f3a8289686684d
#
_entry.id   800244d77bd6245b37f3a8289686684d
#
_cell.length_a   1.000
_cell.length_b   1.000
_cell.length_c   1.000
_cell.angle_alpha   90.00
_cell.angle_beta   90.00
_cell.angle_gamma   90.00
#
_symmetry.space_group_name_H-M   'P 1'
#
loop_
_entity.id
_entity.type
_entity.pdbx_description
1 polymer ?
#
loop_
_entity_poly.entity_id
_entity_poly.type
_entity_poly.pdbx_seq_one_letter_code
_entity_poly.pdbx_strand_id
1 'polypeptide(L)'
;MKIAVKLISFKFLICLLSALALLYIVYPFASIITFFDPENIISSIQRPELVDAFILSIVTASVSTGIIILFGIPLAYCLSRYNFPGRSILFVVVVIPLVLPPLASGALLLGAFNPSSVLNLWFPEIEFTQSIIGIIVAQTYVASPFMILASLTAFGAIDKSLEDIARILGKKNWKVFIQVSLPLAKRGILIGIVMTWIRAIGELGATLMLAYNPHTISIQIYEDNAIGGLTYAIPSILLSIILSIVLVIVYITLIKKIDTINFDRNDFPTLKNHRRYD
;
A
#
# COMPACT_ATOMS: atom_id res chain seq x y z
N MET A 1 40.10 -28.08 -6.95
CA MET A 1 38.99 -28.87 -7.54
C MET A 1 37.78 -29.07 -6.60
N LYS A 2 37.94 -29.54 -5.33
CA LYS A 2 36.81 -29.72 -4.39
C LYS A 2 36.01 -28.47 -4.02
N ILE A 3 36.64 -27.27 -3.94
CA ILE A 3 35.98 -26.01 -3.62
C ILE A 3 35.12 -25.52 -4.82
N ALA A 4 35.61 -25.66 -6.05
CA ALA A 4 34.88 -25.27 -7.24
C ALA A 4 33.60 -26.12 -7.47
N VAL A 5 33.70 -27.43 -7.20
CA VAL A 5 32.56 -28.35 -7.30
C VAL A 5 31.50 -28.01 -6.23
N LYS A 6 31.91 -27.63 -5.01
CA LYS A 6 31.00 -27.22 -3.93
C LYS A 6 30.30 -25.88 -4.25
N LEU A 7 31.00 -24.93 -4.88
CA LEU A 7 30.44 -23.64 -5.32
C LEU A 7 29.45 -23.81 -6.49
N ILE A 8 29.76 -24.70 -7.45
CA ILE A 8 28.85 -25.03 -8.56
C ILE A 8 27.58 -25.68 -8.02
N SER A 9 27.70 -26.61 -7.07
CA SER A 9 26.55 -27.25 -6.41
C SER A 9 25.68 -26.25 -5.65
N PHE A 10 26.26 -25.26 -4.95
CA PHE A 10 25.52 -24.23 -4.21
C PHE A 10 24.79 -23.28 -5.14
N LYS A 11 25.46 -22.78 -6.19
CA LYS A 11 24.81 -21.94 -7.21
C LYS A 11 23.67 -22.67 -7.91
N PHE A 12 23.88 -23.92 -8.27
CA PHE A 12 22.84 -24.75 -8.90
C PHE A 12 21.62 -24.90 -7.98
N LEU A 13 21.83 -25.17 -6.69
CA LEU A 13 20.74 -25.28 -5.72
C LEU A 13 19.95 -23.97 -5.60
N ILE A 14 20.64 -22.83 -5.50
CA ILE A 14 19.96 -21.52 -5.43
C ILE A 14 19.16 -21.25 -6.72
N CYS A 15 19.76 -21.49 -7.90
CA CYS A 15 19.06 -21.29 -9.17
C CYS A 15 17.84 -22.21 -9.27
N LEU A 16 17.94 -23.46 -8.85
CA LEU A 16 16.82 -24.41 -8.84
C LEU A 16 15.70 -23.95 -7.94
N LEU A 17 16.00 -23.55 -6.69
CA LEU A 17 15.02 -23.05 -5.74
C LEU A 17 14.36 -21.76 -6.24
N SER A 18 15.13 -20.85 -6.86
CA SER A 18 14.61 -19.62 -7.46
C SER A 18 13.69 -19.93 -8.64
N ALA A 19 14.06 -20.88 -9.49
CA ALA A 19 13.22 -21.32 -10.63
C ALA A 19 11.91 -21.94 -10.16
N LEU A 20 11.93 -22.80 -9.14
CA LEU A 20 10.73 -23.38 -8.54
C LEU A 20 9.83 -22.33 -7.92
N ALA A 21 10.39 -21.36 -7.21
CA ALA A 21 9.62 -20.23 -6.65
C ALA A 21 8.96 -19.39 -7.76
N LEU A 22 9.71 -19.07 -8.83
CA LEU A 22 9.15 -18.34 -9.98
C LEU A 22 8.05 -19.14 -10.67
N LEU A 23 8.26 -20.43 -10.88
CA LEU A 23 7.25 -21.30 -11.48
C LEU A 23 5.97 -21.35 -10.65
N TYR A 24 6.10 -21.46 -9.32
CA TYR A 24 4.95 -21.40 -8.40
C TYR A 24 4.18 -20.07 -8.51
N ILE A 25 4.88 -18.95 -8.65
CA ILE A 25 4.26 -17.62 -8.77
C ILE A 25 3.59 -17.44 -10.13
N VAL A 26 4.22 -17.92 -11.22
CA VAL A 26 3.74 -17.73 -12.60
C VAL A 26 2.61 -18.68 -12.96
N TYR A 27 2.61 -19.88 -12.36
CA TYR A 27 1.63 -20.92 -12.69
C TYR A 27 0.16 -20.48 -12.59
N PRO A 28 -0.31 -19.77 -11.54
CA PRO A 28 -1.69 -19.30 -11.48
C PRO A 28 -2.07 -18.36 -12.62
N PHE A 29 -1.14 -17.48 -13.05
CA PHE A 29 -1.39 -16.60 -14.20
C PHE A 29 -1.50 -17.40 -15.51
N ALA A 30 -0.67 -18.41 -15.69
CA ALA A 30 -0.73 -19.28 -16.86
C ALA A 30 -2.02 -20.12 -16.87
N SER A 31 -2.52 -20.55 -15.72
CA SER A 31 -3.74 -21.35 -15.62
C SER A 31 -5.00 -20.60 -16.07
N ILE A 32 -4.99 -19.26 -16.00
CA ILE A 32 -6.13 -18.45 -16.51
C ILE A 32 -6.42 -18.72 -17.97
N ILE A 33 -5.40 -19.07 -18.79
CA ILE A 33 -5.54 -19.35 -20.21
C ILE A 33 -6.51 -20.53 -20.44
N THR A 34 -6.59 -21.49 -19.53
CA THR A 34 -7.49 -22.65 -19.65
C THR A 34 -8.97 -22.30 -19.50
N PHE A 35 -9.27 -21.13 -18.90
CA PHE A 35 -10.62 -20.62 -18.70
C PHE A 35 -10.94 -19.43 -19.61
N PHE A 36 -10.04 -19.13 -20.57
CA PHE A 36 -10.16 -17.98 -21.44
C PHE A 36 -11.23 -18.22 -22.52
N ASP A 37 -12.32 -17.46 -22.44
CA ASP A 37 -13.39 -17.44 -23.44
C ASP A 37 -13.52 -16.02 -24.00
N PRO A 38 -13.08 -15.76 -25.26
CA PRO A 38 -13.10 -14.43 -25.85
C PRO A 38 -14.50 -13.80 -25.93
N GLU A 39 -15.54 -14.60 -26.21
CA GLU A 39 -16.91 -14.09 -26.32
C GLU A 39 -17.44 -13.63 -24.95
N ASN A 40 -17.18 -14.43 -23.91
CA ASN A 40 -17.54 -14.07 -22.55
C ASN A 40 -16.79 -12.82 -22.07
N ILE A 41 -15.53 -12.66 -22.41
CA ILE A 41 -14.75 -11.48 -22.00
C ILE A 41 -15.29 -10.21 -22.65
N ILE A 42 -15.52 -10.23 -23.97
CA ILE A 42 -16.02 -9.06 -24.70
C ILE A 42 -17.39 -8.64 -24.18
N SER A 43 -18.31 -9.60 -23.99
CA SER A 43 -19.65 -9.31 -23.45
C SER A 43 -19.60 -8.80 -22.00
N SER A 44 -18.69 -9.34 -21.20
CA SER A 44 -18.55 -8.96 -19.79
C SER A 44 -17.93 -7.59 -19.56
N ILE A 45 -16.98 -7.14 -20.40
CA ILE A 45 -16.41 -5.80 -20.33
C ILE A 45 -17.48 -4.73 -20.60
N GLN A 46 -18.55 -5.08 -21.30
CA GLN A 46 -19.69 -4.19 -21.55
C GLN A 46 -20.69 -4.15 -20.39
N ARG A 47 -20.52 -4.97 -19.35
CA ARG A 47 -21.40 -4.95 -18.16
C ARG A 47 -21.14 -3.66 -17.35
N PRO A 48 -22.16 -2.79 -17.17
CA PRO A 48 -22.00 -1.56 -16.40
C PRO A 48 -21.48 -1.81 -14.99
N GLU A 49 -21.95 -2.88 -14.34
CA GLU A 49 -21.61 -3.25 -12.96
C GLU A 49 -20.09 -3.47 -12.82
N LEU A 50 -19.44 -4.08 -13.80
CA LEU A 50 -18.00 -4.34 -13.78
C LEU A 50 -17.19 -3.03 -13.92
N VAL A 51 -17.63 -2.14 -14.80
CA VAL A 51 -16.98 -0.83 -15.02
C VAL A 51 -17.15 0.05 -13.79
N ASP A 52 -18.35 0.08 -13.23
CA ASP A 52 -18.66 0.86 -12.03
C ASP A 52 -17.83 0.36 -10.83
N ALA A 53 -17.75 -0.95 -10.61
CA ALA A 53 -16.93 -1.56 -9.56
C ALA A 53 -15.44 -1.23 -9.72
N PHE A 54 -14.94 -1.20 -10.95
CA PHE A 54 -13.56 -0.86 -11.25
C PHE A 54 -13.26 0.62 -10.93
N ILE A 55 -14.09 1.54 -11.41
CA ILE A 55 -13.96 2.98 -11.16
C ILE A 55 -14.09 3.26 -9.67
N LEU A 56 -15.09 2.67 -9.02
CA LEU A 56 -15.32 2.83 -7.59
C LEU A 56 -14.10 2.41 -6.77
N SER A 57 -13.47 1.28 -7.12
CA SER A 57 -12.26 0.80 -6.43
C SER A 57 -11.11 1.80 -6.52
N ILE A 58 -10.88 2.38 -7.70
CA ILE A 58 -9.83 3.37 -7.90
C ILE A 58 -10.12 4.64 -7.08
N VAL A 59 -11.34 5.13 -7.13
CA VAL A 59 -11.75 6.35 -6.44
C VAL A 59 -11.66 6.16 -4.92
N THR A 60 -12.27 5.10 -4.38
CA THR A 60 -12.28 4.87 -2.94
C THR A 60 -10.89 4.59 -2.38
N ALA A 61 -10.04 3.81 -3.08
CA ALA A 61 -8.67 3.58 -2.68
C ALA A 61 -7.83 4.87 -2.71
N SER A 62 -8.07 5.76 -3.69
CA SER A 62 -7.38 7.05 -3.77
C SER A 62 -7.78 7.98 -2.63
N VAL A 63 -9.07 8.06 -2.31
CA VAL A 63 -9.58 8.85 -1.19
C VAL A 63 -9.06 8.28 0.14
N SER A 64 -9.15 6.98 0.35
CA SER A 64 -8.63 6.30 1.55
C SER A 64 -7.14 6.55 1.74
N THR A 65 -6.35 6.41 0.66
CA THR A 65 -4.91 6.71 0.70
C THR A 65 -4.65 8.18 1.03
N GLY A 66 -5.43 9.11 0.49
CA GLY A 66 -5.35 10.54 0.82
C GLY A 66 -5.59 10.81 2.30
N ILE A 67 -6.61 10.19 2.88
CA ILE A 67 -6.91 10.25 4.33
C ILE A 67 -5.73 9.69 5.15
N ILE A 68 -5.20 8.54 4.73
CA ILE A 68 -4.07 7.90 5.43
C ILE A 68 -2.79 8.75 5.33
N ILE A 69 -2.54 9.42 4.21
CA ILE A 69 -1.44 10.38 4.06
C ILE A 69 -1.57 11.51 5.09
N LEU A 70 -2.76 12.10 5.15
CA LEU A 70 -3.03 13.26 6.01
C LEU A 70 -2.79 12.98 7.50
N PHE A 71 -3.22 11.82 7.99
CA PHE A 71 -3.13 11.46 9.41
C PHE A 71 -1.95 10.52 9.71
N GLY A 72 -1.62 9.61 8.79
CA GLY A 72 -0.61 8.58 9.01
C GLY A 72 0.82 9.11 8.97
N ILE A 73 1.14 10.07 8.09
CA ILE A 73 2.50 10.66 8.04
C ILE A 73 2.82 11.45 9.32
N PRO A 74 1.96 12.36 9.81
CA PRO A 74 2.19 13.02 11.10
C PRO A 74 2.28 12.04 12.27
N LEU A 75 1.44 11.01 12.29
CA LEU A 75 1.49 9.97 13.32
C LEU A 75 2.82 9.21 13.30
N ALA A 76 3.29 8.82 12.11
CA ALA A 76 4.58 8.15 11.94
C ALA A 76 5.75 9.05 12.40
N TYR A 77 5.71 10.34 12.07
CA TYR A 77 6.70 11.30 12.54
C TYR A 77 6.69 11.41 14.07
N CYS A 78 5.50 11.51 14.67
CA CYS A 78 5.33 11.54 16.11
C CYS A 78 5.95 10.29 16.76
N LEU A 79 5.61 9.11 16.26
CA LEU A 79 6.16 7.83 16.72
C LEU A 79 7.68 7.72 16.50
N SER A 80 8.25 8.37 15.49
CA SER A 80 9.69 8.34 15.22
C SER A 80 10.49 9.27 16.11
N ARG A 81 9.96 10.47 16.42
CA ARG A 81 10.71 11.56 17.02
C ARG A 81 10.47 11.75 18.50
N TYR A 82 9.27 11.48 18.99
CA TYR A 82 8.90 11.77 20.37
C TYR A 82 8.86 10.51 21.23
N ASN A 83 9.41 10.64 22.44
CA ASN A 83 9.26 9.63 23.49
C ASN A 83 8.19 10.13 24.46
N PHE A 84 7.09 9.42 24.55
CA PHE A 84 5.97 9.73 25.44
C PHE A 84 5.41 8.45 26.08
N PRO A 85 4.78 8.53 27.24
CA PRO A 85 4.12 7.36 27.84
C PRO A 85 3.01 6.87 26.91
N GLY A 86 2.92 5.55 26.70
CA GLY A 86 1.95 4.97 25.78
C GLY A 86 2.40 4.83 24.31
N ARG A 87 3.60 5.30 23.93
CA ARG A 87 4.12 5.15 22.55
C ARG A 87 4.09 3.71 22.06
N SER A 88 4.49 2.75 22.91
CA SER A 88 4.47 1.32 22.55
C SER A 88 3.06 0.78 22.37
N ILE A 89 2.10 1.24 23.18
CA ILE A 89 0.69 0.87 23.04
C ILE A 89 0.13 1.42 21.72
N LEU A 90 0.41 2.70 21.42
CA LEU A 90 -0.01 3.32 20.17
C LEU A 90 0.58 2.60 18.94
N PHE A 91 1.84 2.18 19.01
CA PHE A 91 2.47 1.38 17.96
C PHE A 91 1.76 0.03 17.79
N VAL A 92 1.43 -0.67 18.87
CA VAL A 92 0.67 -1.94 18.82
C VAL A 92 -0.70 -1.71 18.17
N VAL A 93 -1.43 -0.65 18.58
CA VAL A 93 -2.74 -0.30 17.99
C VAL A 93 -2.64 -0.06 16.49
N VAL A 94 -1.58 0.61 16.02
CA VAL A 94 -1.33 0.82 14.59
C VAL A 94 -1.09 -0.49 13.84
N VAL A 95 -0.44 -1.47 14.47
CA VAL A 95 -0.08 -2.73 13.82
C VAL A 95 -1.22 -3.77 13.85
N ILE A 96 -2.15 -3.66 14.79
CA ILE A 96 -3.27 -4.61 14.94
C ILE A 96 -4.02 -4.86 13.61
N PRO A 97 -4.42 -3.85 12.81
CA PRO A 97 -5.13 -4.11 11.56
C PRO A 97 -4.34 -4.94 10.54
N LEU A 98 -3.02 -4.93 10.61
CA LEU A 98 -2.16 -5.74 9.74
C LEU A 98 -2.19 -7.23 10.10
N VAL A 99 -2.33 -7.54 11.39
CA VAL A 99 -2.28 -8.91 11.93
C VAL A 99 -3.67 -9.56 11.96
N LEU A 100 -4.71 -8.76 12.14
CA LEU A 100 -6.09 -9.25 12.16
C LEU A 100 -6.51 -9.83 10.81
N PRO A 101 -7.21 -10.97 10.79
CA PRO A 101 -7.88 -11.43 9.58
C PRO A 101 -8.79 -10.33 9.02
N PRO A 102 -8.79 -10.08 7.69
CA PRO A 102 -9.59 -8.99 7.10
C PRO A 102 -11.09 -9.05 7.44
N LEU A 103 -11.68 -10.24 7.49
CA LEU A 103 -13.08 -10.43 7.92
C LEU A 103 -13.30 -10.00 9.38
N ALA A 104 -12.34 -10.30 10.27
CA ALA A 104 -12.45 -9.89 11.67
C ALA A 104 -12.35 -8.35 11.80
N SER A 105 -11.47 -7.72 11.01
CA SER A 105 -11.39 -6.27 10.91
C SER A 105 -12.73 -5.67 10.46
N GLY A 106 -13.37 -6.26 9.46
CA GLY A 106 -14.68 -5.83 8.97
C GLY A 106 -15.79 -6.00 10.02
N ALA A 107 -15.80 -7.10 10.76
CA ALA A 107 -16.75 -7.32 11.85
C ALA A 107 -16.58 -6.29 12.99
N LEU A 108 -15.34 -5.95 13.36
CA LEU A 108 -15.08 -4.88 14.33
C LEU A 108 -15.58 -3.52 13.83
N LEU A 109 -15.31 -3.20 12.55
CA LEU A 109 -15.80 -1.96 11.95
C LEU A 109 -17.34 -1.95 11.88
N LEU A 110 -17.98 -3.05 11.51
CA LEU A 110 -19.42 -3.16 11.52
C LEU A 110 -19.98 -2.94 12.92
N GLY A 111 -19.36 -3.49 13.96
CA GLY A 111 -19.73 -3.23 15.35
C GLY A 111 -19.61 -1.76 15.75
N ALA A 112 -18.56 -1.07 15.26
CA ALA A 112 -18.29 0.32 15.59
C ALA A 112 -19.17 1.32 14.81
N PHE A 113 -19.54 0.99 13.57
CA PHE A 113 -20.20 1.90 12.62
C PHE A 113 -21.62 1.49 12.23
N ASN A 114 -22.22 0.48 12.88
CA ASN A 114 -23.62 0.10 12.61
C ASN A 114 -24.61 1.22 13.03
N PRO A 115 -25.83 1.21 12.49
CA PRO A 115 -26.84 2.23 12.82
C PRO A 115 -27.18 2.38 14.30
N SER A 116 -26.94 1.36 15.12
CA SER A 116 -27.17 1.37 16.57
C SER A 116 -25.91 1.75 17.37
N SER A 117 -24.80 2.08 16.70
CA SER A 117 -23.55 2.43 17.37
C SER A 117 -23.57 3.81 17.99
N VAL A 118 -22.72 4.04 19.00
CA VAL A 118 -22.56 5.35 19.64
C VAL A 118 -22.14 6.41 18.62
N LEU A 119 -21.36 6.05 17.60
CA LEU A 119 -20.92 6.98 16.58
C LEU A 119 -22.09 7.49 15.72
N ASN A 120 -23.06 6.63 15.42
CA ASN A 120 -24.27 7.01 14.66
C ASN A 120 -25.18 7.98 15.43
N LEU A 121 -25.12 7.98 16.77
CA LEU A 121 -25.83 8.98 17.58
C LEU A 121 -25.28 10.40 17.38
N TRP A 122 -23.98 10.51 17.09
CA TRP A 122 -23.32 11.79 16.83
C TRP A 122 -23.43 12.25 15.37
N PHE A 123 -23.55 11.29 14.45
CA PHE A 123 -23.58 11.54 13.01
C PHE A 123 -24.70 10.75 12.33
N PRO A 124 -25.98 10.99 12.68
CA PRO A 124 -27.11 10.21 12.18
C PRO A 124 -27.34 10.35 10.67
N GLU A 125 -26.86 11.41 10.08
CA GLU A 125 -26.96 11.72 8.64
C GLU A 125 -25.96 10.91 7.79
N ILE A 126 -24.97 10.26 8.43
CA ILE A 126 -23.89 9.56 7.71
C ILE A 126 -24.15 8.06 7.72
N GLU A 127 -24.43 7.53 6.55
CA GLU A 127 -24.52 6.08 6.35
C GLU A 127 -23.11 5.46 6.22
N PHE A 128 -22.63 4.84 7.30
CA PHE A 128 -21.32 4.18 7.32
C PHE A 128 -21.38 2.74 6.80
N THR A 129 -22.55 2.08 6.85
CA THR A 129 -22.72 0.70 6.37
C THR A 129 -23.33 0.71 4.98
N GLN A 130 -22.99 -0.32 4.17
CA GLN A 130 -23.53 -0.49 2.81
C GLN A 130 -23.45 0.80 1.96
N SER A 131 -22.31 1.49 2.04
CA SER A 131 -22.09 2.79 1.41
C SER A 131 -20.67 2.99 0.93
N ILE A 132 -20.45 3.98 0.08
CA ILE A 132 -19.09 4.39 -0.37
C ILE A 132 -18.24 4.83 0.83
N ILE A 133 -18.86 5.48 1.83
CA ILE A 133 -18.16 5.90 3.06
C ILE A 133 -17.68 4.66 3.83
N GLY A 134 -18.50 3.63 3.92
CA GLY A 134 -18.12 2.35 4.54
C GLY A 134 -16.94 1.68 3.85
N ILE A 135 -16.89 1.71 2.51
CA ILE A 135 -15.75 1.21 1.75
C ILE A 135 -14.48 1.99 2.12
N ILE A 136 -14.55 3.32 2.11
CA ILE A 136 -13.43 4.20 2.46
C ILE A 136 -12.95 3.95 3.90
N VAL A 137 -13.86 3.78 4.85
CA VAL A 137 -13.53 3.47 6.25
C VAL A 137 -12.81 2.13 6.35
N ALA A 138 -13.32 1.08 5.69
CA ALA A 138 -12.72 -0.25 5.69
C ALA A 138 -11.30 -0.23 5.08
N GLN A 139 -11.16 0.37 3.91
CA GLN A 139 -9.88 0.52 3.22
C GLN A 139 -8.88 1.35 4.05
N THR A 140 -9.32 2.46 4.64
CA THR A 140 -8.49 3.32 5.49
C THR A 140 -7.98 2.54 6.71
N TYR A 141 -8.83 1.80 7.38
CA TYR A 141 -8.46 1.00 8.55
C TYR A 141 -7.40 -0.05 8.21
N VAL A 142 -7.65 -0.86 7.19
CA VAL A 142 -6.79 -2.01 6.85
C VAL A 142 -5.49 -1.59 6.16
N ALA A 143 -5.50 -0.49 5.39
CA ALA A 143 -4.32 -0.03 4.66
C ALA A 143 -3.43 0.93 5.47
N SER A 144 -3.94 1.55 6.56
CA SER A 144 -3.19 2.54 7.34
C SER A 144 -1.84 2.06 7.87
N PRO A 145 -1.65 0.81 8.34
CA PRO A 145 -0.35 0.35 8.84
C PRO A 145 0.76 0.44 7.79
N PHE A 146 0.46 0.20 6.52
CA PHE A 146 1.46 0.23 5.45
C PHE A 146 2.11 1.60 5.33
N MET A 147 1.31 2.67 5.31
CA MET A 147 1.80 4.04 5.25
C MET A 147 2.57 4.42 6.51
N ILE A 148 1.99 4.10 7.67
CA ILE A 148 2.56 4.50 8.96
C ILE A 148 3.92 3.82 9.17
N LEU A 149 4.03 2.51 8.91
CA LEU A 149 5.28 1.76 9.08
C LEU A 149 6.35 2.18 8.07
N ALA A 150 5.99 2.39 6.79
CA ALA A 150 6.92 2.88 5.78
C ALA A 150 7.45 4.28 6.14
N SER A 151 6.55 5.18 6.54
CA SER A 151 6.92 6.54 6.95
C SER A 151 7.74 6.54 8.26
N LEU A 152 7.38 5.69 9.23
CA LEU A 152 8.12 5.53 10.48
C LEU A 152 9.57 5.10 10.22
N THR A 153 9.76 4.11 9.34
CA THR A 153 11.09 3.64 8.93
C THR A 153 11.86 4.74 8.20
N ALA A 154 11.20 5.47 7.30
CA ALA A 154 11.81 6.56 6.54
C ALA A 154 12.28 7.71 7.46
N PHE A 155 11.45 8.13 8.42
CA PHE A 155 11.85 9.13 9.41
C PHE A 155 12.93 8.58 10.34
N GLY A 156 12.86 7.31 10.74
CA GLY A 156 13.86 6.67 11.59
C GLY A 156 15.27 6.64 11.01
N ALA A 157 15.37 6.60 9.67
CA ALA A 157 16.64 6.59 8.94
C ALA A 157 17.32 7.98 8.86
N ILE A 158 16.61 9.05 9.19
CA ILE A 158 17.15 10.42 9.16
C ILE A 158 17.88 10.73 10.46
N ASP A 159 19.12 11.22 10.35
CA ASP A 159 19.90 11.69 11.50
C ASP A 159 19.19 12.89 12.17
N LYS A 160 18.91 12.73 13.47
CA LYS A 160 18.27 13.77 14.28
C LYS A 160 19.07 15.07 14.33
N SER A 161 20.39 15.00 14.20
CA SER A 161 21.28 16.17 14.20
C SER A 161 20.88 17.21 13.13
N LEU A 162 20.38 16.77 11.96
CA LEU A 162 19.92 17.66 10.91
C LEU A 162 18.70 18.48 11.32
N GLU A 163 17.79 17.88 12.09
CA GLU A 163 16.64 18.56 12.66
C GLU A 163 17.05 19.53 13.78
N ASP A 164 18.02 19.13 14.62
CA ASP A 164 18.52 19.95 15.73
C ASP A 164 19.29 21.17 15.21
N ILE A 165 20.12 21.03 14.18
CA ILE A 165 20.77 22.16 13.51
C ILE A 165 19.72 23.15 12.96
N ALA A 166 18.67 22.66 12.34
CA ALA A 166 17.60 23.52 11.83
C ALA A 166 16.87 24.28 12.95
N ARG A 167 16.71 23.66 14.13
CA ARG A 167 16.14 24.31 15.33
C ARG A 167 17.09 25.38 15.89
N ILE A 168 18.40 25.09 15.96
CA ILE A 168 19.44 26.07 16.39
C ILE A 168 19.43 27.30 15.46
N LEU A 169 19.20 27.10 14.16
CA LEU A 169 19.06 28.18 13.16
C LEU A 169 17.69 28.91 13.24
N GLY A 170 16.91 28.69 14.32
CA GLY A 170 15.66 29.41 14.61
C GLY A 170 14.42 28.85 13.88
N LYS A 171 14.48 27.68 13.26
CA LYS A 171 13.27 27.08 12.64
C LYS A 171 12.34 26.49 13.70
N LYS A 172 11.06 26.83 13.63
CA LYS A 172 10.00 26.23 14.45
C LYS A 172 9.79 24.76 14.07
N ASN A 173 9.33 23.91 14.99
CA ASN A 173 9.18 22.47 14.80
C ASN A 173 8.39 22.08 13.54
N TRP A 174 7.30 22.79 13.24
CA TRP A 174 6.52 22.51 12.02
C TRP A 174 7.29 22.83 10.72
N LYS A 175 8.17 23.87 10.74
CA LYS A 175 9.07 24.17 9.62
C LYS A 175 10.17 23.11 9.48
N VAL A 176 10.70 22.60 10.59
CA VAL A 176 11.64 21.48 10.58
C VAL A 176 10.99 20.24 9.95
N PHE A 177 9.76 19.91 10.36
CA PHE A 177 9.01 18.79 9.76
C PHE A 177 8.85 18.95 8.25
N ILE A 178 8.31 20.10 7.77
CA ILE A 178 8.00 20.30 6.35
C ILE A 178 9.25 20.51 5.49
N GLN A 179 10.26 21.24 6.01
CA GLN A 179 11.41 21.68 5.20
C GLN A 179 12.64 20.78 5.33
N VAL A 180 12.71 19.92 6.37
CA VAL A 180 13.85 19.04 6.61
C VAL A 180 13.42 17.57 6.59
N SER A 181 12.56 17.17 7.55
CA SER A 181 12.26 15.76 7.77
C SER A 181 11.45 15.15 6.61
N LEU A 182 10.39 15.85 6.16
CA LEU A 182 9.51 15.37 5.10
C LEU A 182 10.24 15.22 3.73
N PRO A 183 11.05 16.20 3.28
CA PRO A 183 11.83 16.05 2.05
C PRO A 183 12.89 14.96 2.13
N LEU A 184 13.52 14.76 3.29
CA LEU A 184 14.51 13.69 3.47
C LEU A 184 13.86 12.30 3.50
N ALA A 185 12.66 12.18 4.07
CA ALA A 185 11.88 10.94 4.14
C ALA A 185 11.15 10.61 2.84
N LYS A 186 11.12 11.50 1.83
CA LYS A 186 10.22 11.42 0.67
C LYS A 186 10.22 10.07 -0.06
N ARG A 187 11.38 9.39 -0.15
CA ARG A 187 11.49 8.07 -0.80
C ARG A 187 10.64 7.02 -0.08
N GLY A 188 10.85 6.89 1.24
CA GLY A 188 10.12 5.88 2.01
C GLY A 188 8.63 6.23 2.11
N ILE A 189 8.29 7.52 2.16
CA ILE A 189 6.90 7.98 2.14
C ILE A 189 6.22 7.62 0.80
N LEU A 190 6.89 7.85 -0.35
CA LEU A 190 6.36 7.48 -1.66
C LEU A 190 6.16 5.97 -1.80
N ILE A 191 7.09 5.16 -1.30
CA ILE A 191 6.92 3.71 -1.22
C ILE A 191 5.69 3.39 -0.36
N GLY A 192 5.55 4.03 0.79
CA GLY A 192 4.38 3.89 1.67
C GLY A 192 3.07 4.24 0.98
N ILE A 193 3.01 5.32 0.21
CA ILE A 193 1.83 5.74 -0.55
C ILE A 193 1.39 4.64 -1.53
N VAL A 194 2.33 4.14 -2.34
CA VAL A 194 2.01 3.11 -3.35
C VAL A 194 1.56 1.81 -2.69
N MET A 195 2.27 1.36 -1.65
CA MET A 195 1.90 0.15 -0.91
C MET A 195 0.53 0.26 -0.25
N THR A 196 0.22 1.42 0.33
CA THR A 196 -1.09 1.70 0.93
C THR A 196 -2.20 1.67 -0.11
N TRP A 197 -1.96 2.28 -1.28
CA TRP A 197 -2.95 2.32 -2.36
C TRP A 197 -3.22 0.94 -2.95
N ILE A 198 -2.15 0.14 -3.21
CA ILE A 198 -2.29 -1.26 -3.66
C ILE A 198 -3.07 -2.08 -2.62
N ARG A 199 -2.78 -1.89 -1.33
CA ARG A 199 -3.47 -2.61 -0.26
C ARG A 199 -4.94 -2.20 -0.16
N ALA A 200 -5.25 -0.92 -0.33
CA ALA A 200 -6.62 -0.41 -0.30
C ALA A 200 -7.47 -0.95 -1.48
N ILE A 201 -6.95 -0.95 -2.70
CA ILE A 201 -7.66 -1.49 -3.89
C ILE A 201 -7.98 -2.98 -3.73
N GLY A 202 -7.01 -3.76 -3.21
CA GLY A 202 -7.19 -5.20 -3.03
C GLY A 202 -7.98 -5.59 -1.79
N GLU A 203 -8.60 -4.64 -1.07
CA GLU A 203 -9.36 -4.97 0.13
C GLU A 203 -10.71 -5.63 -0.23
N LEU A 204 -10.92 -6.82 0.34
CA LEU A 204 -12.16 -7.58 0.20
C LEU A 204 -12.82 -7.82 1.56
N GLY A 205 -12.08 -8.34 2.54
CA GLY A 205 -12.65 -8.92 3.73
C GLY A 205 -13.36 -7.92 4.64
N ALA A 206 -12.76 -6.76 4.85
CA ALA A 206 -13.37 -5.72 5.68
C ALA A 206 -14.52 -5.02 4.93
N THR A 207 -14.37 -4.78 3.62
CA THR A 207 -15.44 -4.21 2.81
C THR A 207 -16.63 -5.16 2.67
N LEU A 208 -16.39 -6.46 2.53
CA LEU A 208 -17.46 -7.47 2.47
C LEU A 208 -18.38 -7.42 3.68
N MET A 209 -17.82 -7.19 4.86
CA MET A 209 -18.58 -7.15 6.12
C MET A 209 -19.23 -5.79 6.38
N LEU A 210 -18.53 -4.67 6.08
CA LEU A 210 -19.01 -3.33 6.43
C LEU A 210 -19.85 -2.71 5.32
N ALA A 211 -19.45 -2.89 4.06
CA ALA A 211 -20.01 -2.18 2.90
C ALA A 211 -19.95 -3.05 1.65
N TYR A 212 -20.77 -4.12 1.66
CA TYR A 212 -20.91 -5.03 0.53
C TYR A 212 -21.39 -4.33 -0.74
N ASN A 213 -22.34 -3.41 -0.60
CA ASN A 213 -22.83 -2.55 -1.67
C ASN A 213 -22.44 -1.07 -1.40
N PRO A 214 -22.03 -0.33 -2.45
CA PRO A 214 -21.81 -0.74 -3.84
C PRO A 214 -20.54 -1.61 -3.98
N HIS A 215 -20.48 -2.44 -5.04
CA HIS A 215 -19.40 -3.39 -5.21
C HIS A 215 -18.08 -2.72 -5.60
N THR A 216 -17.00 -3.04 -4.89
CA THR A 216 -15.63 -2.85 -5.38
C THR A 216 -15.26 -3.97 -6.34
N ILE A 217 -14.16 -3.82 -7.10
CA ILE A 217 -13.70 -4.86 -8.01
C ILE A 217 -13.43 -6.20 -7.29
N SER A 218 -12.95 -6.14 -6.04
CA SER A 218 -12.71 -7.33 -5.22
C SER A 218 -14.02 -8.04 -4.84
N ILE A 219 -15.07 -7.28 -4.52
CA ILE A 219 -16.40 -7.82 -4.23
C ILE A 219 -17.02 -8.35 -5.53
N GLN A 220 -16.85 -7.64 -6.67
CA GLN A 220 -17.36 -8.08 -7.96
C GLN A 220 -16.76 -9.44 -8.39
N ILE A 221 -15.45 -9.65 -8.19
CA ILE A 221 -14.81 -10.95 -8.43
C ILE A 221 -15.43 -12.03 -7.54
N TYR A 222 -15.67 -11.73 -6.27
CA TYR A 222 -16.29 -12.65 -5.33
C TYR A 222 -17.71 -13.05 -5.78
N GLU A 223 -18.53 -12.06 -6.17
CA GLU A 223 -19.89 -12.27 -6.68
C GLU A 223 -19.91 -13.06 -8.00
N ASP A 224 -19.11 -12.62 -8.98
CA ASP A 224 -19.01 -13.30 -10.27
C ASP A 224 -18.64 -14.79 -10.08
N ASN A 225 -17.72 -15.07 -9.16
CA ASN A 225 -17.34 -16.45 -8.85
C ASN A 225 -18.47 -17.23 -8.11
N ALA A 226 -19.25 -16.59 -7.29
CA ALA A 226 -20.38 -17.20 -6.58
C ALA A 226 -21.54 -17.55 -7.55
N ILE A 227 -21.76 -16.72 -8.57
CA ILE A 227 -22.85 -16.89 -9.54
C ILE A 227 -22.53 -17.94 -10.60
N GLY A 228 -21.38 -17.81 -11.24
CA GLY A 228 -21.04 -18.62 -12.42
C GLY A 228 -19.69 -19.35 -12.35
N GLY A 229 -19.08 -19.40 -11.17
CA GLY A 229 -17.76 -20.01 -10.95
C GLY A 229 -16.64 -19.20 -11.61
N LEU A 230 -15.46 -19.84 -11.68
CA LEU A 230 -14.24 -19.18 -12.14
C LEU A 230 -14.36 -18.64 -13.58
N THR A 231 -15.01 -19.35 -14.48
CA THR A 231 -15.18 -18.92 -15.86
C THR A 231 -15.92 -17.59 -15.98
N TYR A 232 -16.94 -17.39 -15.14
CA TYR A 232 -17.70 -16.14 -15.12
C TYR A 232 -16.94 -14.99 -14.46
N ALA A 233 -16.02 -15.27 -13.52
CA ALA A 233 -15.20 -14.29 -12.84
C ALA A 233 -13.94 -13.85 -13.64
N ILE A 234 -13.56 -14.58 -14.71
CA ILE A 234 -12.36 -14.26 -15.49
C ILE A 234 -12.29 -12.81 -15.96
N PRO A 235 -13.33 -12.19 -16.51
CA PRO A 235 -13.26 -10.79 -16.96
C PRO A 235 -12.89 -9.82 -15.84
N SER A 236 -13.49 -9.98 -14.66
CA SER A 236 -13.22 -9.18 -13.47
C SER A 236 -11.79 -9.40 -12.96
N ILE A 237 -11.31 -10.65 -13.00
CA ILE A 237 -9.94 -11.02 -12.64
C ILE A 237 -8.93 -10.40 -13.62
N LEU A 238 -9.17 -10.50 -14.93
CA LEU A 238 -8.29 -9.92 -15.96
C LEU A 238 -8.17 -8.41 -15.81
N LEU A 239 -9.29 -7.73 -15.56
CA LEU A 239 -9.28 -6.29 -15.31
C LEU A 239 -8.44 -5.92 -14.09
N SER A 240 -8.53 -6.73 -13.02
CA SER A 240 -7.71 -6.56 -11.81
C SER A 240 -6.21 -6.84 -12.06
N ILE A 241 -5.88 -7.81 -12.91
CA ILE A 241 -4.50 -8.10 -13.32
C ILE A 241 -3.93 -6.92 -14.12
N ILE A 242 -4.68 -6.39 -15.09
CA ILE A 242 -4.27 -5.21 -15.87
C ILE A 242 -3.99 -4.04 -14.94
N LEU A 243 -4.91 -3.76 -14.00
CA LEU A 243 -4.72 -2.71 -13.00
C LEU A 243 -3.45 -2.94 -12.18
N SER A 244 -3.21 -4.17 -11.73
CA SER A 244 -2.02 -4.52 -10.94
C SER A 244 -0.72 -4.31 -11.75
N ILE A 245 -0.71 -4.67 -13.03
CA ILE A 245 0.44 -4.45 -13.91
C ILE A 245 0.71 -2.94 -14.07
N VAL A 246 -0.33 -2.15 -14.34
CA VAL A 246 -0.21 -0.69 -14.46
C VAL A 246 0.38 -0.09 -13.17
N LEU A 247 -0.09 -0.54 -12.02
CA LEU A 247 0.41 -0.10 -10.72
C LEU A 247 1.88 -0.43 -10.49
N VAL A 248 2.29 -1.65 -10.83
CA VAL A 248 3.69 -2.07 -10.72
C VAL A 248 4.58 -1.22 -11.65
N ILE A 249 4.13 -0.93 -12.87
CA ILE A 249 4.85 -0.07 -13.81
C ILE A 249 4.98 1.35 -13.24
N VAL A 250 3.90 1.92 -12.72
CA VAL A 250 3.91 3.24 -12.07
C VAL A 250 4.88 3.26 -10.88
N TYR A 251 4.83 2.23 -10.03
CA TYR A 251 5.73 2.08 -8.89
C TYR A 251 7.21 2.06 -9.30
N ILE A 252 7.57 1.22 -10.28
CA ILE A 252 8.94 1.11 -10.78
C ILE A 252 9.41 2.44 -11.38
N THR A 253 8.55 3.12 -12.14
CA THR A 253 8.85 4.39 -12.79
C THR A 253 9.09 5.51 -11.77
N LEU A 254 8.26 5.57 -10.72
CA LEU A 254 8.41 6.53 -9.62
C LEU A 254 9.73 6.31 -8.87
N ILE A 255 10.07 5.07 -8.53
CA ILE A 255 11.33 4.76 -7.84
C ILE A 255 12.54 5.16 -8.71
N LYS A 256 12.56 4.76 -9.98
CA LYS A 256 13.65 5.12 -10.90
C LYS A 256 13.84 6.65 -11.00
N LYS A 257 12.76 7.40 -11.15
CA LYS A 257 12.80 8.86 -11.22
C LYS A 257 13.38 9.49 -9.94
N ILE A 258 13.08 8.93 -8.78
CA ILE A 258 13.63 9.39 -7.50
C ILE A 258 15.14 9.10 -7.42
N ASP A 259 15.58 7.95 -7.92
CA ASP A 259 17.00 7.56 -7.94
C ASP A 259 17.82 8.47 -8.86
N THR A 260 17.33 8.79 -10.03
CA THR A 260 17.98 9.70 -10.98
C THR A 260 18.16 11.11 -10.40
N ILE A 261 17.13 11.66 -9.75
CA ILE A 261 17.19 13.00 -9.12
C ILE A 261 18.24 13.08 -8.00
N ASN A 262 18.56 11.96 -7.33
CA ASN A 262 19.56 11.94 -6.27
C ASN A 262 20.99 11.70 -6.81
N PHE A 263 21.15 11.09 -7.97
CA PHE A 263 22.45 10.92 -8.62
C PHE A 263 22.99 12.29 -9.09
N ASP A 264 22.15 13.11 -9.69
CA ASP A 264 22.49 14.49 -10.09
C ASP A 264 22.83 15.43 -8.90
N ARG A 265 22.37 15.11 -7.69
CA ARG A 265 22.71 15.87 -6.48
C ARG A 265 24.03 15.48 -5.84
N ASN A 266 24.58 14.32 -6.15
CA ASN A 266 25.86 13.84 -5.63
C ASN A 266 27.07 14.26 -6.49
N ASP A 267 26.85 14.96 -7.59
CA ASP A 267 27.91 15.65 -8.34
C ASP A 267 28.32 16.98 -7.66
N PHE A 268 28.55 16.93 -6.32
CA PHE A 268 29.45 17.91 -5.72
C PHE A 268 30.86 17.59 -6.26
N PRO A 269 31.55 18.58 -6.84
CA PRO A 269 32.93 18.39 -7.27
C PRO A 269 33.72 17.94 -6.03
N THR A 270 34.10 16.66 -6.05
CA THR A 270 35.07 16.15 -5.10
C THR A 270 36.23 17.14 -5.12
N LEU A 271 36.56 17.70 -3.98
CA LEU A 271 37.81 18.45 -3.71
C LEU A 271 39.02 17.51 -3.92
N LYS A 272 39.22 17.10 -5.18
CA LYS A 272 40.46 16.54 -5.70
C LYS A 272 41.27 17.71 -6.25
N ASN A 273 41.99 18.42 -5.41
CA ASN A 273 43.27 19.07 -5.74
C ASN A 273 43.67 20.03 -4.60
N HIS A 274 44.16 19.49 -3.48
CA HIS A 274 45.16 20.19 -2.67
C HIS A 274 46.15 19.17 -2.13
N ARG A 275 46.94 18.61 -3.04
CA ARG A 275 48.27 18.10 -2.72
C ARG A 275 49.17 18.40 -3.92
N ARG A 276 49.61 19.63 -3.97
CA ARG A 276 50.81 20.07 -4.67
C ARG A 276 51.25 21.38 -4.02
N TYR A 277 51.93 21.29 -2.94
CA TYR A 277 52.96 22.19 -2.47
C TYR A 277 53.72 21.39 -1.40
N ASP A 278 54.76 20.71 -1.86
CA ASP A 278 56.09 20.62 -1.31
C ASP A 278 56.98 19.85 -2.30
#